data_86d3918f21e9a0b7b7a5a6805586a0f7
#
_entry.id   86d3918f21e9a0b7b7a5a6805586a0f7
#
_cell.length_a   1.000
_cell.length_b   1.000
_cell.length_c   1.000
_cell.angle_alpha   90.00
_cell.angle_beta   90.00
_cell.angle_gamma   90.00
#
_symmetry.space_group_name_H-M   'P 1'
#
loop_
_entity.id
_entity.type
_entity.pdbx_description
1 polymer ?
#
loop_
_entity_poly.entity_id
_entity_poly.type
_entity_poly.pdbx_seq_one_letter_code
_entity_poly.pdbx_strand_id
1 'polypeptide(L)'
;MNENTEAQTNISPDYPLNFLLAVDNKYRTYYIPADIDETIEYLLHIIFSNTPNDADILRKHFKYGKTYADIACEYQDTAEHMQQLANRAIGKFQYPTCIDCLGMGIFKVIMRYRGFYGGFNDDVPDFVTPVTEINDLNLSVRSENALRRAGINTIADLEKMTTKELLGIRNLGKRSYDEIVSMLRLYNIGLREEE
;
A
#
# COMPACT_ATOMS: atom_id res chain seq x y z
N MET A 1 -18.68 38.79 -8.64
CA MET A 1 -18.27 38.55 -7.26
C MET A 1 -18.07 37.04 -7.16
N ASN A 2 -16.83 36.60 -7.32
CA ASN A 2 -16.45 35.21 -7.22
C ASN A 2 -16.03 34.93 -5.79
N GLU A 3 -16.89 34.33 -5.02
CA GLU A 3 -16.52 33.73 -3.73
C GLU A 3 -15.92 32.37 -4.00
N ASN A 4 -14.62 32.35 -4.29
CA ASN A 4 -13.80 31.16 -4.13
C ASN A 4 -13.61 30.98 -2.62
N THR A 5 -14.50 30.28 -1.98
CA THR A 5 -14.30 29.78 -0.62
C THR A 5 -13.36 28.59 -0.74
N GLU A 6 -12.06 28.85 -0.74
CA GLU A 6 -11.05 27.84 -0.40
C GLU A 6 -11.38 27.37 1.01
N ALA A 7 -12.04 26.22 1.10
CA ALA A 7 -12.17 25.50 2.34
C ALA A 7 -10.73 25.15 2.78
N GLN A 8 -10.16 25.96 3.65
CA GLN A 8 -8.92 25.63 4.36
C GLN A 8 -9.19 24.32 5.07
N THR A 9 -8.70 23.23 4.48
CA THR A 9 -8.75 21.91 5.07
C THR A 9 -7.80 21.92 6.26
N ASN A 10 -8.33 22.16 7.46
CA ASN A 10 -7.58 22.15 8.69
C ASN A 10 -7.09 20.71 8.93
N ILE A 11 -5.76 20.53 8.90
CA ILE A 11 -5.15 19.21 9.21
C ILE A 11 -5.38 18.94 10.70
N SER A 12 -5.77 17.70 11.00
CA SER A 12 -5.95 17.24 12.38
C SER A 12 -4.65 17.39 13.18
N PRO A 13 -4.69 17.95 14.41
CA PRO A 13 -3.50 18.09 15.24
C PRO A 13 -2.84 16.75 15.60
N ASP A 14 -3.59 15.66 15.55
CA ASP A 14 -3.08 14.32 15.85
C ASP A 14 -2.46 13.62 14.64
N TYR A 15 -2.61 14.18 13.43
CA TYR A 15 -2.00 13.64 12.21
C TYR A 15 -0.50 14.01 12.13
N PRO A 16 0.39 13.14 11.69
CA PRO A 16 0.15 11.80 11.12
C PRO A 16 0.12 10.67 12.17
N LEU A 17 0.30 10.96 13.45
CA LEU A 17 0.46 9.95 14.49
C LEU A 17 -0.81 9.08 14.65
N ASN A 18 -1.99 9.65 14.55
CA ASN A 18 -3.26 8.92 14.61
C ASN A 18 -3.36 7.85 13.50
N PHE A 19 -2.93 8.17 12.27
CA PHE A 19 -2.86 7.24 11.15
C PHE A 19 -1.84 6.12 11.42
N LEU A 20 -0.62 6.48 11.81
CA LEU A 20 0.45 5.52 12.09
C LEU A 20 0.07 4.55 13.19
N LEU A 21 -0.56 5.02 14.27
CA LEU A 21 -1.05 4.17 15.36
C LEU A 21 -2.19 3.24 14.95
N ALA A 22 -3.00 3.63 13.98
CA ALA A 22 -4.02 2.75 13.41
C ALA A 22 -3.39 1.65 12.55
N VAL A 23 -2.25 1.92 11.89
CA VAL A 23 -1.49 0.93 11.13
C VAL A 23 -0.75 -0.03 12.06
N ASP A 24 0.05 0.50 12.99
CA ASP A 24 0.79 -0.29 13.99
C ASP A 24 0.92 0.52 15.30
N ASN A 25 0.39 -0.03 16.39
CA ASN A 25 0.45 0.61 17.72
C ASN A 25 1.89 0.80 18.26
N LYS A 26 2.87 0.13 17.67
CA LYS A 26 4.30 0.29 18.00
C LYS A 26 4.89 1.61 17.52
N TYR A 27 4.24 2.36 16.61
CA TYR A 27 4.75 3.65 16.12
C TYR A 27 5.00 4.69 17.21
N ARG A 28 4.49 4.52 18.40
CA ARG A 28 4.86 5.36 19.56
C ARG A 28 6.34 5.32 19.91
N THR A 29 7.07 4.26 19.51
CA THR A 29 8.47 4.03 19.83
C THR A 29 9.40 4.16 18.63
N TYR A 30 8.86 4.33 17.43
CA TYR A 30 9.64 4.43 16.21
C TYR A 30 9.97 5.88 15.85
N TYR A 31 11.09 6.04 15.15
CA TYR A 31 11.40 7.30 14.49
C TYR A 31 10.39 7.57 13.36
N ILE A 32 9.81 8.76 13.36
CA ILE A 32 8.91 9.20 12.30
C ILE A 32 9.71 10.14 11.39
N PRO A 33 9.88 9.80 10.09
CA PRO A 33 10.55 10.67 9.14
C PRO A 33 9.85 12.03 9.01
N ALA A 34 10.60 13.10 8.71
CA ALA A 34 10.04 14.44 8.56
C ALA A 34 9.08 14.56 7.37
N ASP A 35 9.27 13.71 6.34
CA ASP A 35 8.49 13.62 5.11
C ASP A 35 7.43 12.50 5.15
N ILE A 36 6.94 12.18 6.35
CA ILE A 36 5.98 11.08 6.53
C ILE A 36 4.65 11.35 5.85
N ASP A 37 4.19 12.61 5.79
CA ASP A 37 2.94 12.98 5.12
C ASP A 37 3.03 12.68 3.62
N GLU A 38 4.11 13.08 2.97
CA GLU A 38 4.37 12.78 1.56
C GLU A 38 4.48 11.28 1.31
N THR A 39 5.08 10.55 2.26
CA THR A 39 5.18 9.09 2.20
C THR A 39 3.81 8.44 2.27
N ILE A 40 2.96 8.86 3.20
CA ILE A 40 1.58 8.36 3.34
C ILE A 40 0.78 8.65 2.06
N GLU A 41 0.84 9.88 1.54
CA GLU A 41 0.11 10.27 0.33
C GLU A 41 0.55 9.45 -0.88
N TYR A 42 1.85 9.22 -1.02
CA TYR A 42 2.39 8.39 -2.10
C TYR A 42 1.91 6.94 -2.00
N LEU A 43 1.95 6.35 -0.80
CA LEU A 43 1.45 4.99 -0.58
C LEU A 43 -0.06 4.89 -0.79
N LEU A 44 -0.85 5.89 -0.35
CA LEU A 44 -2.29 5.95 -0.62
C LEU A 44 -2.56 5.95 -2.13
N HIS A 45 -1.79 6.73 -2.90
CA HIS A 45 -1.93 6.77 -4.35
C HIS A 45 -1.64 5.42 -5.01
N ILE A 46 -0.58 4.74 -4.60
CA ILE A 46 -0.19 3.44 -5.18
C ILE A 46 -1.16 2.32 -4.76
N ILE A 47 -1.41 2.18 -3.46
CA ILE A 47 -2.20 1.07 -2.90
C ILE A 47 -3.66 1.13 -3.38
N PHE A 48 -4.19 2.34 -3.54
CA PHE A 48 -5.60 2.58 -3.87
C PHE A 48 -5.81 3.15 -5.27
N SER A 49 -4.88 2.95 -6.20
CA SER A 49 -5.01 3.40 -7.59
C SER A 49 -6.33 2.95 -8.24
N ASN A 50 -6.81 1.77 -7.90
CA ASN A 50 -8.06 1.20 -8.42
C ASN A 50 -9.28 1.42 -7.48
N THR A 51 -9.08 1.96 -6.28
CA THR A 51 -10.13 2.23 -5.29
C THR A 51 -9.90 3.60 -4.63
N PRO A 52 -9.96 4.70 -5.39
CA PRO A 52 -9.60 6.03 -4.89
C PRO A 52 -10.48 6.49 -3.70
N ASN A 53 -11.70 5.99 -3.60
CA ASN A 53 -12.59 6.30 -2.48
C ASN A 53 -12.05 5.78 -1.15
N ASP A 54 -11.38 4.61 -1.14
CA ASP A 54 -10.77 4.06 0.08
C ASP A 54 -9.66 5.01 0.59
N ALA A 55 -8.84 5.56 -0.32
CA ALA A 55 -7.82 6.55 0.03
C ALA A 55 -8.44 7.86 0.53
N ASP A 56 -9.51 8.34 -0.10
CA ASP A 56 -10.19 9.56 0.29
C ASP A 56 -10.83 9.45 1.69
N ILE A 57 -11.45 8.32 2.01
CA ILE A 57 -11.99 8.03 3.34
C ILE A 57 -10.88 8.11 4.40
N LEU A 58 -9.71 7.51 4.13
CA LEU A 58 -8.56 7.57 5.05
C LEU A 58 -8.06 9.01 5.25
N ARG A 59 -7.92 9.80 4.17
CA ARG A 59 -7.54 11.22 4.26
C ARG A 59 -8.54 12.01 5.08
N LYS A 60 -9.82 11.87 4.78
CA LYS A 60 -10.89 12.60 5.47
C LYS A 60 -10.91 12.29 6.97
N HIS A 61 -10.76 11.03 7.32
CA HIS A 61 -10.80 10.63 8.72
C HIS A 61 -9.52 11.00 9.48
N PHE A 62 -8.35 10.56 9.00
CA PHE A 62 -7.11 10.72 9.75
C PHE A 62 -6.48 12.11 9.56
N LYS A 63 -6.37 12.59 8.31
CA LYS A 63 -5.69 13.85 8.02
C LYS A 63 -6.57 15.06 8.31
N TYR A 64 -7.85 15.00 7.96
CA TYR A 64 -8.76 16.14 8.14
C TYR A 64 -9.66 16.02 9.37
N GLY A 65 -9.55 14.95 10.16
CA GLY A 65 -10.25 14.77 11.42
C GLY A 65 -11.77 14.62 11.29
N LYS A 66 -12.30 14.29 10.11
CA LYS A 66 -13.74 14.09 9.92
C LYS A 66 -14.21 12.82 10.62
N THR A 67 -15.38 12.86 11.22
CA THR A 67 -16.01 11.66 11.77
C THR A 67 -16.55 10.76 10.65
N TYR A 68 -16.73 9.48 10.92
CA TYR A 68 -17.35 8.58 9.93
C TYR A 68 -18.78 8.99 9.59
N ALA A 69 -19.49 9.67 10.50
CA ALA A 69 -20.81 10.21 10.21
C ALA A 69 -20.75 11.38 9.21
N ASP A 70 -19.77 12.26 9.33
CA ASP A 70 -19.57 13.36 8.37
C ASP A 70 -19.21 12.83 6.99
N ILE A 71 -18.32 11.83 6.94
CA ILE A 71 -17.92 11.17 5.69
C ILE A 71 -19.12 10.46 5.06
N ALA A 72 -19.91 9.75 5.85
CA ALA A 72 -21.11 9.05 5.38
C ALA A 72 -22.13 10.00 4.75
N CYS A 73 -22.32 11.20 5.29
CA CYS A 73 -23.16 12.22 4.69
C CYS A 73 -22.68 12.62 3.28
N GLU A 74 -21.37 12.73 3.06
CA GLU A 74 -20.80 13.09 1.76
C GLU A 74 -20.96 11.96 0.73
N TYR A 75 -20.86 10.70 1.18
CA TYR A 75 -20.95 9.51 0.33
C TYR A 75 -22.39 8.98 0.20
N GLN A 76 -23.36 9.58 0.90
CA GLN A 76 -24.75 9.11 0.97
C GLN A 76 -24.84 7.65 1.45
N ASP A 77 -24.07 7.32 2.48
CA ASP A 77 -23.93 5.98 3.03
C ASP A 77 -24.03 6.00 4.56
N THR A 78 -23.79 4.87 5.22
CA THR A 78 -23.84 4.76 6.70
C THR A 78 -22.46 4.94 7.32
N ALA A 79 -22.43 5.45 8.55
CA ALA A 79 -21.17 5.61 9.29
C ALA A 79 -20.48 4.26 9.54
N GLU A 80 -21.26 3.20 9.79
CA GLU A 80 -20.75 1.84 9.98
C GLU A 80 -20.05 1.33 8.71
N HIS A 81 -20.62 1.59 7.54
CA HIS A 81 -19.99 1.19 6.27
C HIS A 81 -18.71 1.97 6.01
N MET A 82 -18.70 3.29 6.26
CA MET A 82 -17.46 4.10 6.15
C MET A 82 -16.36 3.58 7.08
N GLN A 83 -16.72 3.23 8.31
CA GLN A 83 -15.76 2.64 9.25
C GLN A 83 -15.23 1.27 8.78
N GLN A 84 -16.09 0.42 8.22
CA GLN A 84 -15.68 -0.88 7.67
C GLN A 84 -14.72 -0.70 6.49
N LEU A 85 -15.00 0.26 5.59
CA LEU A 85 -14.12 0.61 4.48
C LEU A 85 -12.76 1.11 4.98
N ALA A 86 -12.74 2.02 5.95
CA ALA A 86 -11.52 2.54 6.56
C ALA A 86 -10.70 1.43 7.23
N ASN A 87 -11.33 0.55 8.01
CA ASN A 87 -10.65 -0.57 8.66
C ASN A 87 -10.04 -1.55 7.63
N ARG A 88 -10.78 -1.85 6.57
CA ARG A 88 -10.27 -2.67 5.46
C ARG A 88 -9.09 -2.00 4.76
N ALA A 89 -9.15 -0.70 4.56
CA ALA A 89 -8.10 0.08 3.92
C ALA A 89 -6.84 0.15 4.80
N ILE A 90 -7.00 0.42 6.12
CA ILE A 90 -5.88 0.36 7.08
C ILE A 90 -5.22 -1.02 7.09
N GLY A 91 -6.01 -2.09 6.99
CA GLY A 91 -5.46 -3.46 6.90
C GLY A 91 -4.45 -3.67 5.78
N LYS A 92 -4.54 -2.89 4.69
CA LYS A 92 -3.55 -2.94 3.61
C LYS A 92 -2.20 -2.29 3.99
N PHE A 93 -2.20 -1.33 4.91
CA PHE A 93 -0.98 -0.73 5.44
C PHE A 93 -0.30 -1.59 6.53
N GLN A 94 -1.00 -2.56 7.09
CA GLN A 94 -0.47 -3.45 8.13
C GLN A 94 0.46 -4.55 7.58
N TYR A 95 0.63 -4.62 6.25
CA TYR A 95 1.66 -5.47 5.67
C TYR A 95 3.06 -4.95 6.02
N PRO A 96 4.01 -5.85 6.37
CA PRO A 96 5.36 -5.46 6.79
C PRO A 96 6.05 -4.51 5.83
N THR A 97 5.90 -4.71 4.53
CA THR A 97 6.46 -3.82 3.49
C THR A 97 5.93 -2.39 3.57
N CYS A 98 4.64 -2.21 3.85
CA CYS A 98 4.07 -0.86 4.01
C CYS A 98 4.58 -0.21 5.29
N ILE A 99 4.69 -0.98 6.37
CA ILE A 99 5.25 -0.52 7.64
C ILE A 99 6.70 -0.07 7.44
N ASP A 100 7.52 -0.87 6.75
CA ASP A 100 8.90 -0.52 6.41
C ASP A 100 8.97 0.76 5.57
N CYS A 101 8.10 0.89 4.54
CA CYS A 101 8.03 2.09 3.73
C CYS A 101 7.70 3.35 4.54
N LEU A 102 6.75 3.27 5.47
CA LEU A 102 6.42 4.39 6.36
C LEU A 102 7.61 4.81 7.23
N GLY A 103 8.50 3.88 7.60
CA GLY A 103 9.71 4.17 8.37
C GLY A 103 10.89 4.72 7.56
N MET A 104 10.85 4.60 6.24
CA MET A 104 11.99 4.95 5.36
C MET A 104 12.02 6.41 4.90
N GLY A 105 10.87 7.07 4.80
CA GLY A 105 10.70 8.38 4.14
C GLY A 105 10.50 8.28 2.63
N ILE A 106 9.88 9.34 2.05
CA ILE A 106 9.40 9.36 0.66
C ILE A 106 10.51 9.08 -0.37
N PHE A 107 11.68 9.65 -0.17
CA PHE A 107 12.78 9.50 -1.12
C PHE A 107 13.19 8.04 -1.28
N LYS A 108 13.39 7.33 -0.17
CA LYS A 108 13.75 5.90 -0.20
C LYS A 108 12.63 5.02 -0.74
N VAL A 109 11.38 5.37 -0.45
CA VAL A 109 10.21 4.68 -1.00
C VAL A 109 10.17 4.83 -2.52
N ILE A 110 10.30 6.05 -3.04
CA ILE A 110 10.33 6.31 -4.48
C ILE A 110 11.51 5.58 -5.13
N MET A 111 12.69 5.61 -4.54
CA MET A 111 13.87 4.92 -5.06
C MET A 111 13.67 3.40 -5.07
N ARG A 112 13.07 2.83 -4.03
CA ARG A 112 12.70 1.42 -3.98
C ARG A 112 11.75 1.03 -5.12
N TYR A 113 10.75 1.87 -5.42
CA TYR A 113 9.80 1.63 -6.52
C TYR A 113 10.40 1.92 -7.90
N ARG A 114 11.26 2.93 -8.05
CA ARG A 114 11.92 3.27 -9.32
C ARG A 114 13.07 2.35 -9.67
N GLY A 115 13.79 1.80 -8.70
CA GLY A 115 14.91 0.87 -8.91
C GLY A 115 14.52 -0.40 -9.67
N PHE A 116 13.21 -0.72 -9.72
CA PHE A 116 12.66 -1.83 -10.52
C PHE A 116 12.46 -1.52 -12.01
N TYR A 117 12.42 -0.23 -12.40
CA TYR A 117 12.26 0.18 -13.80
C TYR A 117 13.57 0.70 -14.40
N GLY A 118 14.56 -0.15 -14.51
CA GLY A 118 15.77 -0.04 -15.29
C GLY A 118 16.16 1.35 -15.80
N GLY A 119 17.25 1.92 -15.25
CA GLY A 119 17.95 2.99 -15.90
C GLY A 119 18.23 4.24 -15.09
N PHE A 120 18.65 4.11 -13.85
CA PHE A 120 19.45 5.15 -13.20
C PHE A 120 20.71 4.54 -12.61
N ASN A 121 21.83 4.90 -13.25
CA ASN A 121 23.16 4.56 -12.82
C ASN A 121 23.54 5.19 -11.48
N ASP A 122 24.28 4.44 -10.72
CA ASP A 122 25.52 4.74 -9.99
C ASP A 122 25.46 5.46 -8.62
N ASP A 123 24.35 5.98 -8.11
CA ASP A 123 24.32 6.61 -6.78
C ASP A 123 23.21 6.10 -5.84
N VAL A 124 22.72 4.89 -6.04
CA VAL A 124 21.79 4.25 -5.07
C VAL A 124 22.63 3.66 -3.94
N PRO A 125 22.46 4.10 -2.68
CA PRO A 125 23.17 3.50 -1.57
C PRO A 125 22.95 1.98 -1.50
N ASP A 126 24.01 1.22 -1.25
CA ASP A 126 24.08 -0.26 -1.21
C ASP A 126 23.09 -0.98 -0.26
N PHE A 127 22.21 -0.26 0.41
CA PHE A 127 21.23 -0.83 1.34
C PHE A 127 19.83 -1.03 0.76
N VAL A 128 19.61 -0.73 -0.52
CA VAL A 128 18.36 -1.09 -1.21
C VAL A 128 18.55 -2.48 -1.83
N THR A 129 18.33 -3.51 -1.04
CA THR A 129 18.28 -4.88 -1.58
C THR A 129 17.08 -4.97 -2.53
N PRO A 130 17.29 -5.28 -3.80
CA PRO A 130 16.19 -5.52 -4.73
C PRO A 130 15.35 -6.68 -4.21
N VAL A 131 14.02 -6.56 -4.27
CA VAL A 131 13.11 -7.69 -3.98
C VAL A 131 13.36 -8.72 -5.08
N THR A 132 14.08 -9.78 -4.74
CA THR A 132 14.47 -10.82 -5.69
C THR A 132 13.79 -12.13 -5.39
N GLU A 133 13.48 -12.39 -4.13
CA GLU A 133 12.84 -13.62 -3.68
C GLU A 133 11.37 -13.39 -3.29
N ILE A 134 10.57 -14.44 -3.38
CA ILE A 134 9.16 -14.40 -2.95
C ILE A 134 9.02 -14.04 -1.48
N ASN A 135 9.99 -14.42 -0.64
CA ASN A 135 10.02 -14.06 0.78
C ASN A 135 10.00 -12.56 1.02
N ASP A 136 10.60 -11.79 0.12
CA ASP A 136 10.69 -10.34 0.23
C ASP A 136 9.33 -9.65 0.01
N LEU A 137 8.35 -10.37 -0.58
CA LEU A 137 6.99 -9.88 -0.78
C LEU A 137 6.15 -9.89 0.51
N ASN A 138 6.64 -10.51 1.60
CA ASN A 138 5.91 -10.64 2.86
C ASN A 138 4.47 -11.15 2.69
N LEU A 139 4.31 -12.18 1.87
CA LEU A 139 3.03 -12.85 1.65
C LEU A 139 2.59 -13.64 2.89
N SER A 140 1.31 -13.93 2.98
CA SER A 140 0.85 -14.91 3.97
C SER A 140 1.52 -16.26 3.74
N VAL A 141 1.73 -17.02 4.81
CA VAL A 141 2.31 -18.38 4.77
C VAL A 141 1.58 -19.27 3.76
N ARG A 142 0.28 -19.08 3.60
CA ARG A 142 -0.53 -19.83 2.64
C ARG A 142 -0.16 -19.51 1.20
N SER A 143 -0.04 -18.23 0.87
CA SER A 143 0.29 -17.75 -0.48
C SER A 143 1.72 -18.12 -0.84
N GLU A 144 2.66 -17.90 0.08
CA GLU A 144 4.07 -18.28 -0.08
C GLU A 144 4.22 -19.80 -0.31
N ASN A 145 3.61 -20.62 0.52
CA ASN A 145 3.67 -22.08 0.37
C ASN A 145 3.04 -22.57 -0.96
N ALA A 146 1.99 -21.89 -1.46
CA ALA A 146 1.39 -22.24 -2.74
C ALA A 146 2.35 -21.98 -3.90
N LEU A 147 3.02 -20.81 -3.90
CA LEU A 147 4.03 -20.45 -4.89
C LEU A 147 5.24 -21.38 -4.86
N ARG A 148 5.80 -21.66 -3.67
CA ARG A 148 6.95 -22.56 -3.51
C ARG A 148 6.66 -23.98 -3.99
N ARG A 149 5.47 -24.50 -3.72
CA ARG A 149 5.05 -25.83 -4.20
C ARG A 149 4.88 -25.87 -5.72
N ALA A 150 4.60 -24.74 -6.34
CA ALA A 150 4.55 -24.59 -7.79
C ALA A 150 5.94 -24.36 -8.42
N GLY A 151 7.02 -24.34 -7.62
CA GLY A 151 8.39 -24.13 -8.08
C GLY A 151 8.74 -22.66 -8.33
N ILE A 152 7.88 -21.73 -7.86
CA ILE A 152 8.07 -20.29 -7.99
C ILE A 152 8.77 -19.81 -6.73
N ASN A 153 10.03 -19.37 -6.85
CA ASN A 153 10.85 -18.97 -5.72
C ASN A 153 11.32 -17.51 -5.83
N THR A 154 11.31 -16.97 -7.03
CA THR A 154 11.80 -15.61 -7.31
C THR A 154 10.72 -14.73 -7.93
N ILE A 155 10.91 -13.43 -7.83
CA ILE A 155 10.07 -12.44 -8.49
C ILE A 155 10.13 -12.62 -10.02
N ALA A 156 11.31 -12.92 -10.55
CA ALA A 156 11.49 -13.17 -11.99
C ALA A 156 10.68 -14.40 -12.48
N ASP A 157 10.38 -15.35 -11.60
CA ASP A 157 9.49 -16.46 -11.94
C ASP A 157 8.03 -15.97 -12.03
N LEU A 158 7.61 -15.08 -11.12
CA LEU A 158 6.27 -14.48 -11.14
C LEU A 158 6.05 -13.58 -12.36
N GLU A 159 7.04 -12.78 -12.74
CA GLU A 159 6.96 -11.90 -13.92
C GLU A 159 6.74 -12.65 -15.23
N LYS A 160 7.20 -13.90 -15.31
CA LYS A 160 7.00 -14.76 -16.49
C LYS A 160 5.62 -15.36 -16.58
N MET A 161 4.84 -15.30 -15.48
CA MET A 161 3.52 -15.91 -15.40
C MET A 161 2.43 -14.97 -15.88
N THR A 162 1.44 -15.56 -16.54
CA THR A 162 0.17 -14.86 -16.83
C THR A 162 -0.79 -14.96 -15.66
N THR A 163 -1.81 -14.12 -15.67
CA THR A 163 -2.92 -14.18 -14.71
C THR A 163 -3.55 -15.59 -14.64
N LYS A 164 -3.75 -16.24 -15.78
CA LYS A 164 -4.33 -17.60 -15.84
C LYS A 164 -3.43 -18.64 -15.21
N GLU A 165 -2.14 -18.59 -15.50
CA GLU A 165 -1.16 -19.50 -14.93
C GLU A 165 -1.09 -19.37 -13.41
N LEU A 166 -1.07 -18.15 -12.88
CA LEU A 166 -1.06 -17.88 -11.45
C LEU A 166 -2.34 -18.40 -10.77
N LEU A 167 -3.51 -18.15 -11.35
CA LEU A 167 -4.79 -18.67 -10.84
C LEU A 167 -4.91 -20.19 -10.95
N GLY A 168 -4.17 -20.82 -11.87
CA GLY A 168 -4.12 -22.27 -12.06
C GLY A 168 -3.28 -23.02 -11.01
N ILE A 169 -2.54 -22.31 -10.17
CA ILE A 169 -1.71 -22.94 -9.13
C ILE A 169 -2.60 -23.65 -8.10
N ARG A 170 -2.29 -24.93 -7.84
CA ARG A 170 -3.01 -25.76 -6.87
C ARG A 170 -2.98 -25.10 -5.47
N ASN A 171 -4.15 -24.98 -4.84
CA ASN A 171 -4.36 -24.36 -3.52
C ASN A 171 -4.15 -22.85 -3.46
N LEU A 172 -3.95 -22.18 -4.58
CA LEU A 172 -3.92 -20.73 -4.68
C LEU A 172 -5.33 -20.24 -5.02
N GLY A 173 -6.10 -19.85 -4.01
CA GLY A 173 -7.44 -19.32 -4.21
C GLY A 173 -7.42 -17.84 -4.58
N LYS A 174 -8.60 -17.31 -4.95
CA LYS A 174 -8.76 -15.89 -5.34
C LYS A 174 -8.16 -14.91 -4.31
N ARG A 175 -8.35 -15.17 -3.01
CA ARG A 175 -7.80 -14.33 -1.93
C ARG A 175 -6.27 -14.28 -1.94
N SER A 176 -5.60 -15.45 -2.16
CA SER A 176 -4.14 -15.50 -2.29
C SER A 176 -3.67 -14.84 -3.58
N TYR A 177 -4.41 -14.97 -4.67
CA TYR A 177 -4.15 -14.26 -5.91
C TYR A 177 -4.22 -12.74 -5.71
N ASP A 178 -5.29 -12.25 -5.10
CA ASP A 178 -5.47 -10.80 -4.84
C ASP A 178 -4.35 -10.25 -3.93
N GLU A 179 -3.92 -11.03 -2.95
CA GLU A 179 -2.78 -10.72 -2.09
C GLU A 179 -1.49 -10.59 -2.91
N ILE A 180 -1.14 -11.62 -3.69
CA ILE A 180 0.09 -11.64 -4.50
C ILE A 180 0.10 -10.47 -5.49
N VAL A 181 -0.98 -10.26 -6.23
CA VAL A 181 -1.07 -9.16 -7.20
C VAL A 181 -0.99 -7.80 -6.53
N SER A 182 -1.60 -7.64 -5.34
CA SER A 182 -1.49 -6.39 -4.57
C SER A 182 -0.04 -6.14 -4.14
N MET A 183 0.67 -7.16 -3.70
CA MET A 183 2.07 -7.04 -3.32
C MET A 183 2.98 -6.76 -4.52
N LEU A 184 2.78 -7.46 -5.64
CA LEU A 184 3.52 -7.17 -6.88
C LEU A 184 3.32 -5.72 -7.32
N ARG A 185 2.09 -5.21 -7.25
CA ARG A 185 1.80 -3.80 -7.57
C ARG A 185 2.51 -2.83 -6.64
N LEU A 186 2.63 -3.15 -5.34
CA LEU A 186 3.40 -2.32 -4.39
C LEU A 186 4.86 -2.17 -4.82
N TYR A 187 5.42 -3.19 -5.47
CA TYR A 187 6.76 -3.16 -6.04
C TYR A 187 6.80 -2.74 -7.51
N ASN A 188 5.63 -2.33 -8.05
CA ASN A 188 5.47 -1.96 -9.46
C ASN A 188 5.86 -3.08 -10.44
N ILE A 189 5.64 -4.33 -10.02
CA ILE A 189 5.90 -5.54 -10.80
C ILE A 189 4.60 -6.00 -11.44
N GLY A 190 4.62 -6.27 -12.73
CA GLY A 190 3.48 -6.82 -13.47
C GLY A 190 3.65 -8.31 -13.76
N LEU A 191 2.53 -9.01 -13.88
CA LEU A 191 2.51 -10.32 -14.53
C LEU A 191 2.59 -10.14 -16.04
N ARG A 192 3.07 -11.18 -16.74
CA ARG A 192 3.08 -11.18 -18.21
C ARG A 192 1.66 -11.02 -18.75
N GLU A 193 1.52 -10.14 -19.76
CA GLU A 193 0.26 -10.00 -20.47
C GLU A 193 -0.08 -11.28 -21.24
N GLU A 194 -1.36 -11.58 -21.36
CA GLU A 194 -1.83 -12.68 -22.21
C GLU A 194 -1.79 -12.24 -23.67
N GLU A 195 -1.13 -13.01 -24.53
CA GLU A 195 -1.19 -12.85 -25.98
C GLU A 195 -2.54 -13.34 -26.55
#